data_15561e7d1029b787ce9655673ef45a80
#
_entry.id   15561e7d1029b787ce9655673ef45a80
#
_cell.length_a   1.000
_cell.length_b   1.000
_cell.length_c   1.000
_cell.angle_alpha   90.00
_cell.angle_beta   90.00
_cell.angle_gamma   90.00
#
_symmetry.space_group_name_H-M   'P 1'
#
loop_
_entity.id
_entity.type
_entity.pdbx_description
1 polymer ?
#
loop_
_entity_poly.entity_id
_entity_poly.type
_entity_poly.pdbx_seq_one_letter_code
_entity_poly.pdbx_strand_id
1 'polypeptide(L)'
;MQMLSTRGAAPVSPSMAILRGLAPDGGLYVPAQYPSFSAADIEAMAGMNYRERALAVLTRFLPDFTREELAAAIDGAYGTGFDCEAVAPLVRVGSRAHALELWHGPTLAFKDMALQLLPYLLTLSGKKHGETREVFILVATSGDTGKAALEGFLDVPGTRCCVFYPEGGVSRAQYLQMVTTGGSNTHVIAVKGNFDDAQSGVKKIFSDPDFAKEMDAQGRVLSSANSINFGRLVPQIVYYFSAYADLLAEGAIEMGDRVNFCVPTGNFGDILAADYAGKAGLPLGRLICASNENNVLTDFINTGVYDISGRDFYKTISPSMDILISSNLERLLFDLCGQDGAKVAELMAQLKTDRRYQVDAQMLEKLQARYAAGYVNEDGIREEIRRTWEEDHYLMDTHTAVASAVLRRYQQETGDETPCVIVSTASPYKFGASVLEAIAGREAVAGKDDFACCEMLSRLTGTREPDQIAKLPAMPIRHTAVCEKDAMAEAVLDAVK
;
A
#
# COMPACT_ATOMS: atom_id res chain seq x y z
N MET A 1 13.79 20.41 -4.44
CA MET A 1 13.03 19.55 -5.36
C MET A 1 11.64 20.12 -5.54
N GLN A 2 11.07 20.08 -6.74
CA GLN A 2 9.69 20.45 -7.02
C GLN A 2 8.86 19.19 -7.31
N MET A 3 7.57 19.26 -7.01
CA MET A 3 6.59 18.23 -7.34
C MET A 3 5.67 18.77 -8.44
N LEU A 4 5.55 18.02 -9.53
CA LEU A 4 4.67 18.32 -10.66
C LEU A 4 3.33 17.63 -10.48
N SER A 5 2.25 18.23 -11.01
CA SER A 5 0.99 17.52 -11.21
C SER A 5 1.05 16.69 -12.50
N THR A 6 0.54 15.48 -12.47
CA THR A 6 0.41 14.63 -13.66
C THR A 6 -0.54 15.19 -14.72
N ARG A 7 -1.29 16.27 -14.42
CA ARG A 7 -2.25 16.90 -15.35
C ARG A 7 -1.96 18.38 -15.62
N GLY A 8 -0.84 18.93 -15.09
CA GLY A 8 -0.31 20.23 -15.49
C GLY A 8 -0.55 21.38 -14.53
N ALA A 9 -1.14 21.17 -13.34
CA ALA A 9 -1.21 22.20 -12.31
C ALA A 9 0.19 22.70 -11.89
N ALA A 10 0.25 23.92 -11.36
CA ALA A 10 1.49 24.55 -10.95
C ALA A 10 2.30 23.69 -9.98
N PRO A 11 3.64 23.63 -10.15
CA PRO A 11 4.52 22.89 -9.26
C PRO A 11 4.45 23.37 -7.81
N VAL A 12 4.67 22.43 -6.87
CA VAL A 12 4.69 22.72 -5.43
C VAL A 12 5.91 22.10 -4.75
N SER A 13 6.15 22.39 -3.48
CA SER A 13 7.14 21.68 -2.66
C SER A 13 6.67 20.29 -2.27
N PRO A 14 7.56 19.34 -1.91
CA PRO A 14 7.18 18.02 -1.39
C PRO A 14 6.24 18.09 -0.20
N SER A 15 6.49 18.96 0.78
CA SER A 15 5.61 19.16 1.94
C SER A 15 4.22 19.65 1.54
N MET A 16 4.11 20.57 0.57
CA MET A 16 2.82 21.02 0.05
C MET A 16 2.08 19.90 -0.71
N ALA A 17 2.81 19.06 -1.47
CA ALA A 17 2.23 17.90 -2.15
C ALA A 17 1.64 16.87 -1.16
N ILE A 18 2.35 16.63 -0.05
CA ILE A 18 1.87 15.76 1.04
C ILE A 18 0.65 16.36 1.72
N LEU A 19 0.69 17.66 2.04
CA LEU A 19 -0.42 18.37 2.71
C LEU A 19 -1.70 18.33 1.87
N ARG A 20 -1.60 18.59 0.57
CA ARG A 20 -2.74 18.60 -0.36
C ARG A 20 -3.22 17.20 -0.72
N GLY A 21 -2.31 16.23 -0.82
CA GLY A 21 -2.59 14.86 -1.27
C GLY A 21 -2.93 14.75 -2.75
N LEU A 22 -3.73 15.67 -3.30
CA LEU A 22 -4.17 15.73 -4.70
C LEU A 22 -3.94 17.14 -5.26
N ALA A 23 -3.57 17.23 -6.52
CA ALA A 23 -3.42 18.52 -7.20
C ALA A 23 -4.78 19.14 -7.53
N PRO A 24 -4.87 20.51 -7.66
CA PRO A 24 -6.14 21.19 -7.93
C PRO A 24 -6.83 20.80 -9.24
N ASP A 25 -6.06 20.31 -10.21
CA ASP A 25 -6.55 19.78 -11.50
C ASP A 25 -6.98 18.30 -11.44
N GLY A 26 -6.93 17.69 -10.24
CA GLY A 26 -7.20 16.28 -10.01
C GLY A 26 -6.05 15.36 -10.38
N GLY A 27 -4.89 15.89 -10.76
CA GLY A 27 -3.67 15.14 -11.03
C GLY A 27 -2.96 14.70 -9.75
N LEU A 28 -2.02 13.76 -9.90
CA LEU A 28 -1.21 13.24 -8.81
C LEU A 28 0.15 13.94 -8.78
N TYR A 29 0.70 14.10 -7.59
CA TYR A 29 2.03 14.70 -7.46
C TYR A 29 3.14 13.69 -7.71
N VAL A 30 4.14 14.10 -8.51
CA VAL A 30 5.36 13.34 -8.84
C VAL A 30 6.59 14.24 -8.70
N PRO A 31 7.78 13.72 -8.37
CA PRO A 31 9.01 14.49 -8.39
C PRO A 31 9.32 15.01 -9.81
N ALA A 32 9.65 16.30 -9.95
CA ALA A 32 10.13 16.86 -11.23
C ALA A 32 11.47 16.22 -11.65
N GLN A 33 12.30 15.91 -10.66
CA GLN A 33 13.57 15.22 -10.81
C GLN A 33 13.74 14.24 -9.64
N TYR A 34 14.27 13.07 -9.91
CA TYR A 34 14.59 12.09 -8.87
C TYR A 34 15.95 12.40 -8.24
N PRO A 35 16.12 12.24 -6.92
CA PRO A 35 17.44 12.32 -6.30
C PRO A 35 18.33 11.19 -6.82
N SER A 36 19.64 11.35 -6.71
CA SER A 36 20.60 10.32 -7.13
C SER A 36 21.31 9.72 -5.92
N PHE A 37 21.43 8.40 -5.92
CA PHE A 37 22.26 7.62 -5.00
C PHE A 37 23.41 7.01 -5.77
N SER A 38 24.65 7.27 -5.33
CA SER A 38 25.83 6.60 -5.88
C SER A 38 25.96 5.16 -5.37
N ALA A 39 26.78 4.35 -6.03
CA ALA A 39 27.10 3.01 -5.54
C ALA A 39 27.60 3.03 -4.08
N ALA A 40 28.47 3.98 -3.73
CA ALA A 40 28.97 4.12 -2.36
C ALA A 40 27.88 4.48 -1.34
N ASP A 41 26.86 5.30 -1.75
CA ASP A 41 25.70 5.57 -0.88
C ASP A 41 24.90 4.30 -0.59
N ILE A 42 24.71 3.46 -1.60
CA ILE A 42 23.94 2.21 -1.49
C ILE A 42 24.71 1.15 -0.69
N GLU A 43 26.00 0.99 -0.95
CA GLU A 43 26.88 0.09 -0.18
C GLU A 43 26.90 0.47 1.30
N ALA A 44 26.96 1.76 1.63
CA ALA A 44 26.92 2.22 3.01
C ALA A 44 25.63 1.80 3.74
N MET A 45 24.52 1.63 3.01
CA MET A 45 23.24 1.19 3.62
C MET A 45 23.30 -0.26 4.11
N ALA A 46 24.22 -1.10 3.63
CA ALA A 46 24.38 -2.48 4.10
C ALA A 46 24.70 -2.56 5.61
N GLY A 47 25.41 -1.55 6.14
CA GLY A 47 25.73 -1.45 7.57
C GLY A 47 24.71 -0.68 8.42
N MET A 48 23.59 -0.20 7.83
CA MET A 48 22.59 0.61 8.50
C MET A 48 21.38 -0.22 8.90
N ASN A 49 20.73 0.15 10.02
CA ASN A 49 19.39 -0.36 10.34
C ASN A 49 18.31 0.34 9.47
N TYR A 50 17.07 -0.18 9.53
CA TYR A 50 15.96 0.34 8.70
C TYR A 50 15.71 1.84 8.87
N ARG A 51 15.75 2.37 10.11
CA ARG A 51 15.50 3.80 10.39
C ARG A 51 16.60 4.69 9.82
N GLU A 52 17.84 4.25 9.88
CA GLU A 52 18.98 4.96 9.27
C GLU A 52 18.87 4.97 7.75
N ARG A 53 18.49 3.84 7.13
CA ARG A 53 18.19 3.75 5.68
C ARG A 53 17.03 4.68 5.31
N ALA A 54 15.94 4.68 6.11
CA ALA A 54 14.79 5.56 5.91
C ALA A 54 15.22 7.04 5.94
N LEU A 55 16.05 7.43 6.90
CA LEU A 55 16.55 8.80 7.00
C LEU A 55 17.42 9.18 5.81
N ALA A 56 18.30 8.28 5.34
CA ALA A 56 19.14 8.51 4.17
C ALA A 56 18.31 8.71 2.90
N VAL A 57 17.27 7.88 2.70
CA VAL A 57 16.39 7.95 1.52
C VAL A 57 15.47 9.17 1.59
N LEU A 58 14.75 9.34 2.70
CA LEU A 58 13.74 10.38 2.82
C LEU A 58 14.32 11.79 2.82
N THR A 59 15.51 12.01 3.38
CA THR A 59 16.19 13.31 3.33
C THR A 59 16.43 13.78 1.87
N ARG A 60 16.66 12.86 0.95
CA ARG A 60 16.87 13.20 -0.47
C ARG A 60 15.56 13.40 -1.23
N PHE A 61 14.51 12.63 -0.90
CA PHE A 61 13.19 12.76 -1.53
C PHE A 61 12.34 13.91 -0.95
N LEU A 62 12.63 14.34 0.27
CA LEU A 62 11.90 15.37 1.01
C LEU A 62 12.84 16.49 1.51
N PRO A 63 13.55 17.20 0.59
CA PRO A 63 14.60 18.13 0.98
C PRO A 63 14.10 19.42 1.63
N ASP A 64 12.81 19.65 1.68
CA ASP A 64 12.17 20.77 2.40
C ASP A 64 11.82 20.42 3.87
N PHE A 65 12.12 19.20 4.30
CA PHE A 65 12.13 18.82 5.73
C PHE A 65 13.56 18.83 6.26
N THR A 66 13.76 19.21 7.51
CA THR A 66 15.08 19.08 8.12
C THR A 66 15.38 17.62 8.47
N ARG A 67 16.68 17.32 8.65
CA ARG A 67 17.09 15.95 9.05
C ARG A 67 16.51 15.57 10.40
N GLU A 68 16.43 16.52 11.33
CA GLU A 68 15.87 16.34 12.68
C GLU A 68 14.37 16.08 12.64
N GLU A 69 13.62 16.82 11.79
CA GLU A 69 12.19 16.59 11.57
C GLU A 69 11.92 15.17 11.06
N LEU A 70 12.70 14.73 10.05
CA LEU A 70 12.55 13.39 9.48
C LEU A 70 12.99 12.31 10.46
N ALA A 71 14.08 12.51 11.20
CA ALA A 71 14.54 11.55 12.21
C ALA A 71 13.45 11.33 13.29
N ALA A 72 12.89 12.40 13.82
CA ALA A 72 11.81 12.31 14.81
C ALA A 72 10.55 11.63 14.26
N ALA A 73 10.18 11.92 13.00
CA ALA A 73 9.05 11.27 12.33
C ALA A 73 9.29 9.77 12.11
N ILE A 74 10.50 9.38 11.71
CA ILE A 74 10.92 8.00 11.49
C ILE A 74 10.93 7.22 12.81
N ASP A 75 11.47 7.82 13.88
CA ASP A 75 11.49 7.20 15.20
C ASP A 75 10.06 7.02 15.75
N GLY A 76 9.18 7.98 15.53
CA GLY A 76 7.76 7.85 15.88
C GLY A 76 7.04 6.75 15.09
N ALA A 77 7.36 6.61 13.81
CA ALA A 77 6.72 5.65 12.91
C ALA A 77 7.23 4.21 13.08
N TYR A 78 8.54 4.04 13.23
CA TYR A 78 9.20 2.72 13.17
C TYR A 78 9.94 2.36 14.46
N GLY A 79 9.88 3.19 15.50
CA GLY A 79 10.54 2.95 16.79
C GLY A 79 9.83 1.93 17.67
N THR A 80 8.50 1.86 17.56
CA THR A 80 7.65 0.93 18.32
C THR A 80 6.49 0.45 17.44
N GLY A 81 5.85 -0.65 17.81
CA GLY A 81 4.69 -1.16 17.07
C GLY A 81 5.01 -2.18 15.98
N PHE A 82 6.28 -2.36 15.63
CA PHE A 82 6.73 -3.47 14.78
C PHE A 82 7.23 -4.63 15.65
N ASP A 83 6.89 -5.85 15.28
CA ASP A 83 7.28 -7.07 16.02
C ASP A 83 8.65 -7.61 15.58
N CYS A 84 9.30 -6.96 14.63
CA CYS A 84 10.63 -7.25 14.14
C CYS A 84 11.51 -5.99 14.15
N GLU A 85 12.71 -6.08 14.72
CA GLU A 85 13.68 -4.96 14.79
C GLU A 85 14.11 -4.49 13.39
N ALA A 86 14.17 -5.41 12.41
CA ALA A 86 14.48 -5.10 11.03
C ALA A 86 13.37 -4.32 10.30
N VAL A 87 12.17 -4.20 10.89
CA VAL A 87 10.97 -3.53 10.35
C VAL A 87 10.47 -4.15 9.04
N ALA A 88 11.35 -4.38 8.08
CA ALA A 88 11.07 -5.02 6.79
C ALA A 88 12.17 -6.06 6.49
N PRO A 89 12.19 -7.21 7.19
CA PRO A 89 13.22 -8.20 7.02
C PRO A 89 13.17 -8.85 5.63
N LEU A 90 14.34 -9.23 5.14
CA LEU A 90 14.49 -10.03 3.93
C LEU A 90 14.71 -11.50 4.33
N VAL A 91 13.86 -12.41 3.85
CA VAL A 91 13.89 -13.83 4.19
C VAL A 91 14.09 -14.66 2.93
N ARG A 92 15.01 -15.62 2.98
CA ARG A 92 15.23 -16.50 1.84
C ARG A 92 14.09 -17.50 1.66
N VAL A 93 13.58 -17.63 0.43
CA VAL A 93 12.54 -18.59 0.05
C VAL A 93 13.12 -19.60 -0.92
N GLY A 94 13.46 -20.76 -0.39
CA GLY A 94 14.15 -21.83 -1.14
C GLY A 94 15.46 -21.35 -1.77
N SER A 95 15.72 -21.78 -3.01
CA SER A 95 16.89 -21.36 -3.79
C SER A 95 16.58 -20.26 -4.81
N ARG A 96 15.30 -19.88 -4.98
CA ARG A 96 14.81 -19.11 -6.12
C ARG A 96 14.72 -17.61 -5.86
N ALA A 97 14.38 -17.20 -4.63
CA ALA A 97 14.07 -15.82 -4.34
C ALA A 97 14.24 -15.51 -2.84
N HIS A 98 14.16 -14.22 -2.53
CA HIS A 98 13.95 -13.73 -1.18
C HIS A 98 12.54 -13.14 -1.06
N ALA A 99 11.94 -13.20 0.11
CA ALA A 99 10.71 -12.51 0.46
C ALA A 99 11.05 -11.27 1.28
N LEU A 100 10.60 -10.11 0.84
CA LEU A 100 10.66 -8.87 1.61
C LEU A 100 9.37 -8.76 2.44
N GLU A 101 9.46 -9.05 3.73
CA GLU A 101 8.31 -9.09 4.61
C GLU A 101 7.94 -7.69 5.11
N LEU A 102 6.85 -7.13 4.60
CA LEU A 102 6.37 -5.78 4.91
C LEU A 102 5.22 -5.75 5.93
N TRP A 103 4.99 -6.85 6.63
CA TRP A 103 3.81 -7.07 7.47
C TRP A 103 4.10 -7.20 8.97
N HIS A 104 5.25 -6.78 9.41
CA HIS A 104 5.66 -6.78 10.82
C HIS A 104 5.08 -5.61 11.64
N GLY A 105 4.29 -4.74 11.01
CA GLY A 105 3.65 -3.61 11.65
C GLY A 105 2.34 -3.98 12.39
N PRO A 106 1.70 -2.98 13.03
CA PRO A 106 0.55 -3.19 13.92
C PRO A 106 -0.68 -3.78 13.22
N THR A 107 -0.80 -3.65 11.90
CA THR A 107 -1.96 -4.20 11.17
C THR A 107 -1.64 -5.41 10.30
N LEU A 108 -0.40 -5.92 10.39
CA LEU A 108 0.07 -7.10 9.69
C LEU A 108 -0.04 -6.99 8.16
N ALA A 109 0.18 -5.79 7.62
CA ALA A 109 0.19 -5.51 6.18
C ALA A 109 1.14 -4.38 5.82
N PHE A 110 1.65 -4.37 4.58
CA PHE A 110 2.59 -3.37 4.04
C PHE A 110 2.10 -1.92 4.15
N LYS A 111 0.79 -1.74 4.30
CA LYS A 111 0.18 -0.42 4.46
C LYS A 111 0.73 0.32 5.68
N ASP A 112 1.18 -0.41 6.71
CA ASP A 112 1.82 0.15 7.90
C ASP A 112 3.10 0.91 7.56
N MET A 113 3.88 0.41 6.60
CA MET A 113 5.15 1.04 6.18
C MET A 113 4.97 2.52 5.77
N ALA A 114 3.80 2.86 5.25
CA ALA A 114 3.50 4.23 4.86
C ALA A 114 2.54 4.93 5.84
N LEU A 115 1.56 4.23 6.40
CA LEU A 115 0.54 4.85 7.25
C LEU A 115 1.04 5.16 8.66
N GLN A 116 2.09 4.48 9.15
CA GLN A 116 2.74 4.88 10.40
C GLN A 116 3.53 6.19 10.26
N LEU A 117 4.09 6.50 9.08
CA LEU A 117 4.87 7.72 8.86
C LEU A 117 4.02 8.91 8.38
N LEU A 118 2.95 8.65 7.61
CA LEU A 118 2.12 9.70 7.01
C LEU A 118 1.63 10.76 7.99
N PRO A 119 1.13 10.44 9.21
CA PRO A 119 0.64 11.43 10.16
C PRO A 119 1.71 12.46 10.55
N TYR A 120 2.93 12.01 10.77
CA TYR A 120 4.07 12.89 11.09
C TYR A 120 4.42 13.80 9.91
N LEU A 121 4.46 13.24 8.70
CA LEU A 121 4.72 14.04 7.49
C LEU A 121 3.61 15.07 7.25
N LEU A 122 2.33 14.71 7.48
CA LEU A 122 1.20 15.63 7.34
C LEU A 122 1.26 16.77 8.36
N THR A 123 1.49 16.47 9.62
CA THR A 123 1.55 17.51 10.68
C THR A 123 2.75 18.44 10.50
N LEU A 124 3.91 17.90 10.12
CA LEU A 124 5.09 18.70 9.78
C LEU A 124 4.83 19.56 8.55
N SER A 125 4.18 19.02 7.52
CA SER A 125 3.78 19.77 6.32
C SER A 125 2.82 20.91 6.67
N GLY A 126 1.82 20.64 7.49
CA GLY A 126 0.90 21.66 7.98
C GLY A 126 1.63 22.81 8.66
N LYS A 127 2.52 22.51 9.61
CA LYS A 127 3.32 23.53 10.32
C LYS A 127 4.15 24.39 9.36
N LYS A 128 4.78 23.78 8.33
CA LYS A 128 5.58 24.51 7.33
C LYS A 128 4.75 25.50 6.49
N HIS A 129 3.48 25.21 6.30
CA HIS A 129 2.58 26.02 5.47
C HIS A 129 1.56 26.83 6.28
N GLY A 130 1.76 26.94 7.60
CA GLY A 130 0.91 27.75 8.47
C GLY A 130 -0.49 27.17 8.71
N GLU A 131 -0.67 25.87 8.46
CA GLU A 131 -1.90 25.17 8.84
C GLU A 131 -1.92 24.95 10.35
N THR A 132 -2.92 25.49 11.02
CA THR A 132 -3.08 25.42 12.48
C THR A 132 -4.26 24.56 12.90
N ARG A 133 -5.09 24.15 11.94
CA ARG A 133 -6.27 23.32 12.18
C ARG A 133 -5.88 21.85 12.38
N GLU A 134 -6.70 21.12 13.15
CA GLU A 134 -6.58 19.65 13.28
C GLU A 134 -6.86 19.00 11.92
N VAL A 135 -5.95 18.12 11.47
CA VAL A 135 -6.14 17.35 10.22
C VAL A 135 -7.10 16.21 10.49
N PHE A 136 -8.29 16.28 9.88
CA PHE A 136 -9.32 15.27 10.01
C PHE A 136 -9.28 14.29 8.84
N ILE A 137 -8.82 13.07 9.10
CA ILE A 137 -8.72 12.00 8.11
C ILE A 137 -10.04 11.27 8.01
N LEU A 138 -10.61 11.23 6.81
CA LEU A 138 -11.84 10.51 6.53
C LEU A 138 -11.58 9.37 5.54
N VAL A 139 -11.95 8.14 5.92
CA VAL A 139 -11.69 6.93 5.14
C VAL A 139 -12.96 6.10 5.01
N ALA A 140 -13.28 5.65 3.80
CA ALA A 140 -14.16 4.49 3.59
C ALA A 140 -13.30 3.26 3.33
N THR A 141 -13.61 2.14 3.97
CA THR A 141 -12.83 0.92 3.87
C THR A 141 -13.69 -0.33 3.75
N SER A 142 -13.16 -1.32 3.04
CA SER A 142 -13.65 -2.70 3.07
C SER A 142 -12.84 -3.60 4.02
N GLY A 143 -11.92 -3.00 4.83
CA GLY A 143 -11.10 -3.73 5.80
C GLY A 143 -9.74 -3.08 6.07
N ASP A 144 -8.68 -3.53 5.42
CA ASP A 144 -7.28 -3.27 5.78
C ASP A 144 -6.83 -1.81 5.83
N THR A 145 -7.23 -1.01 4.84
CA THR A 145 -6.80 0.40 4.78
C THR A 145 -7.34 1.22 5.93
N GLY A 146 -8.59 0.95 6.35
CA GLY A 146 -9.19 1.63 7.48
C GLY A 146 -8.47 1.32 8.79
N LYS A 147 -8.20 0.03 9.05
CA LYS A 147 -7.43 -0.37 10.24
C LYS A 147 -6.05 0.23 10.25
N ALA A 148 -5.34 0.20 9.12
CA ALA A 148 -3.99 0.78 9.03
C ALA A 148 -4.00 2.32 9.21
N ALA A 149 -5.06 3.01 8.76
CA ALA A 149 -5.23 4.44 9.02
C ALA A 149 -5.50 4.69 10.52
N LEU A 150 -6.38 3.92 11.15
CA LEU A 150 -6.66 4.05 12.59
C LEU A 150 -5.38 3.90 13.42
N GLU A 151 -4.57 2.87 13.15
CA GLU A 151 -3.32 2.64 13.89
C GLU A 151 -2.27 3.72 13.62
N GLY A 152 -2.11 4.15 12.36
CA GLY A 152 -1.12 5.16 12.01
C GLY A 152 -1.42 6.53 12.61
N PHE A 153 -2.70 6.91 12.70
CA PHE A 153 -3.12 8.17 13.27
C PHE A 153 -3.42 8.11 14.78
N LEU A 154 -3.29 6.94 15.41
CA LEU A 154 -3.60 6.71 16.82
C LEU A 154 -2.85 7.68 17.72
N ASP A 155 -3.58 8.57 18.40
CA ASP A 155 -3.05 9.56 19.34
C ASP A 155 -1.92 10.46 18.79
N VAL A 156 -1.79 10.59 17.45
CA VAL A 156 -0.85 11.55 16.85
C VAL A 156 -1.41 12.97 17.01
N PRO A 157 -0.67 13.87 17.69
CA PRO A 157 -1.16 15.22 17.98
C PRO A 157 -1.47 16.03 16.71
N GLY A 158 -2.60 16.74 16.73
CA GLY A 158 -3.05 17.55 15.59
C GLY A 158 -3.73 16.76 14.47
N THR A 159 -4.04 15.48 14.74
CA THR A 159 -4.76 14.63 13.79
C THR A 159 -5.97 13.96 14.42
N ARG A 160 -6.96 13.64 13.60
CA ARG A 160 -8.12 12.83 13.96
C ARG A 160 -8.47 11.90 12.80
N CYS A 161 -8.86 10.68 13.07
CA CYS A 161 -9.19 9.69 12.04
C CYS A 161 -10.61 9.14 12.25
N CYS A 162 -11.43 9.21 11.20
CA CYS A 162 -12.75 8.59 11.17
C CYS A 162 -12.83 7.59 10.00
N VAL A 163 -13.20 6.36 10.32
CA VAL A 163 -13.30 5.27 9.35
C VAL A 163 -14.74 4.81 9.25
N PHE A 164 -15.26 4.82 8.02
CA PHE A 164 -16.52 4.20 7.66
C PHE A 164 -16.32 2.82 7.06
N TYR A 165 -17.12 1.86 7.48
CA TYR A 165 -17.15 0.50 6.90
C TYR A 165 -18.60 0.02 6.71
N PRO A 166 -18.89 -0.85 5.72
CA PRO A 166 -20.24 -1.39 5.51
C PRO A 166 -20.62 -2.34 6.64
N GLU A 167 -21.76 -2.13 7.27
CA GLU A 167 -22.30 -3.02 8.30
C GLU A 167 -22.46 -4.45 7.77
N GLY A 168 -21.83 -5.43 8.41
CA GLY A 168 -21.84 -6.83 7.95
C GLY A 168 -21.04 -7.09 6.66
N GLY A 169 -20.34 -6.09 6.10
CA GLY A 169 -19.59 -6.20 4.84
C GLY A 169 -18.10 -6.48 4.97
N VAL A 170 -17.59 -6.75 6.19
CA VAL A 170 -16.18 -7.06 6.48
C VAL A 170 -16.09 -8.38 7.25
N SER A 171 -14.92 -9.06 7.22
CA SER A 171 -14.73 -10.27 8.02
C SER A 171 -14.78 -9.97 9.52
N ARG A 172 -15.01 -11.02 10.34
CA ARG A 172 -15.05 -10.85 11.80
C ARG A 172 -13.71 -10.32 12.34
N ALA A 173 -12.60 -10.79 11.82
CA ALA A 173 -11.28 -10.31 12.20
C ALA A 173 -11.10 -8.84 11.85
N GLN A 174 -11.43 -8.42 10.62
CA GLN A 174 -11.37 -7.02 10.18
C GLN A 174 -12.29 -6.11 11.00
N TYR A 175 -13.52 -6.57 11.30
CA TYR A 175 -14.44 -5.87 12.19
C TYR A 175 -13.82 -5.61 13.55
N LEU A 176 -13.36 -6.66 14.23
CA LEU A 176 -12.73 -6.53 15.55
C LEU A 176 -11.47 -5.66 15.49
N GLN A 177 -10.63 -5.80 14.48
CA GLN A 177 -9.47 -4.93 14.31
C GLN A 177 -9.83 -3.44 14.33
N MET A 178 -10.94 -3.05 13.70
CA MET A 178 -11.37 -1.65 13.66
C MET A 178 -12.05 -1.23 14.96
N VAL A 179 -13.07 -1.97 15.42
CA VAL A 179 -13.92 -1.51 16.53
C VAL A 179 -13.28 -1.63 17.92
N THR A 180 -12.16 -2.35 18.04
CA THR A 180 -11.36 -2.44 19.26
C THR A 180 -10.21 -1.44 19.32
N THR A 181 -9.96 -0.68 18.23
CA THR A 181 -8.90 0.33 18.19
C THR A 181 -9.09 1.33 19.33
N GLY A 182 -8.00 1.63 20.04
CA GLY A 182 -7.98 2.63 21.12
C GLY A 182 -7.83 4.06 20.57
N GLY A 183 -7.35 4.94 21.46
CA GLY A 183 -7.04 6.33 21.14
C GLY A 183 -8.19 7.29 21.40
N SER A 184 -7.83 8.55 21.63
CA SER A 184 -8.78 9.65 21.87
C SER A 184 -9.20 10.37 20.60
N ASN A 185 -8.49 10.11 19.50
CA ASN A 185 -8.63 10.79 18.20
C ASN A 185 -9.11 9.86 17.08
N THR A 186 -9.55 8.64 17.39
CA THR A 186 -10.03 7.66 16.40
C THR A 186 -11.53 7.43 16.52
N HIS A 187 -12.21 7.29 15.38
CA HIS A 187 -13.64 7.02 15.30
C HIS A 187 -13.90 5.95 14.24
N VAL A 188 -14.79 5.00 14.53
CA VAL A 188 -15.19 3.96 13.60
C VAL A 188 -16.72 3.91 13.56
N ILE A 189 -17.28 4.03 12.36
CA ILE A 189 -18.73 4.13 12.16
C ILE A 189 -19.16 3.11 11.10
N ALA A 190 -20.10 2.24 11.46
CA ALA A 190 -20.71 1.33 10.50
C ALA A 190 -21.74 2.10 9.65
N VAL A 191 -21.79 1.81 8.36
CA VAL A 191 -22.78 2.36 7.42
C VAL A 191 -23.75 1.26 7.02
N LYS A 192 -25.04 1.51 7.16
CA LYS A 192 -26.08 0.62 6.61
C LYS A 192 -26.12 0.74 5.09
N GLY A 193 -25.39 -0.13 4.43
CA GLY A 193 -25.17 -0.15 2.99
C GLY A 193 -24.00 -1.05 2.62
N ASN A 194 -23.53 -0.93 1.39
CA ASN A 194 -22.36 -1.64 0.89
C ASN A 194 -21.12 -0.72 0.89
N PHE A 195 -19.99 -1.25 0.43
CA PHE A 195 -18.74 -0.48 0.35
C PHE A 195 -18.83 0.72 -0.60
N ASP A 196 -19.57 0.59 -1.71
CA ASP A 196 -19.73 1.68 -2.68
C ASP A 196 -20.59 2.82 -2.09
N ASP A 197 -21.59 2.51 -1.23
CA ASP A 197 -22.35 3.50 -0.49
C ASP A 197 -21.43 4.28 0.48
N ALA A 198 -20.60 3.59 1.24
CA ALA A 198 -19.65 4.22 2.17
C ALA A 198 -18.63 5.10 1.41
N GLN A 199 -18.09 4.60 0.30
CA GLN A 199 -17.12 5.36 -0.52
C GLN A 199 -17.77 6.59 -1.17
N SER A 200 -18.98 6.46 -1.69
CA SER A 200 -19.74 7.56 -2.29
C SER A 200 -20.10 8.62 -1.26
N GLY A 201 -20.48 8.21 -0.04
CA GLY A 201 -20.75 9.11 1.08
C GLY A 201 -19.52 9.93 1.47
N VAL A 202 -18.35 9.28 1.60
CA VAL A 202 -17.08 9.98 1.87
C VAL A 202 -16.74 10.96 0.75
N LYS A 203 -16.89 10.58 -0.54
CA LYS A 203 -16.66 11.50 -1.67
C LYS A 203 -17.61 12.70 -1.63
N LYS A 204 -18.89 12.48 -1.28
CA LYS A 204 -19.87 13.55 -1.14
C LYS A 204 -19.46 14.54 -0.05
N ILE A 205 -19.03 14.05 1.12
CA ILE A 205 -18.52 14.89 2.23
C ILE A 205 -17.33 15.74 1.78
N PHE A 206 -16.35 15.16 1.07
CA PHE A 206 -15.20 15.88 0.56
C PHE A 206 -15.56 16.96 -0.48
N SER A 207 -16.63 16.78 -1.23
CA SER A 207 -17.09 17.73 -2.26
C SER A 207 -18.12 18.73 -1.76
N ASP A 208 -18.54 18.67 -0.50
CA ASP A 208 -19.52 19.57 0.10
C ASP A 208 -18.82 20.81 0.71
N PRO A 209 -18.98 22.01 0.09
CA PRO A 209 -18.35 23.24 0.58
C PRO A 209 -18.95 23.75 1.89
N ASP A 210 -20.20 23.42 2.20
CA ASP A 210 -20.83 23.86 3.45
C ASP A 210 -20.37 23.00 4.61
N PHE A 211 -20.21 21.69 4.39
CA PHE A 211 -19.57 20.80 5.36
C PHE A 211 -18.09 21.20 5.62
N ALA A 212 -17.36 21.56 4.57
CA ALA A 212 -15.98 22.04 4.73
C ALA A 212 -15.90 23.32 5.58
N LYS A 213 -16.84 24.28 5.41
CA LYS A 213 -16.94 25.50 6.26
C LYS A 213 -17.26 25.16 7.71
N GLU A 214 -18.14 24.17 7.95
CA GLU A 214 -18.50 23.76 9.30
C GLU A 214 -17.31 23.13 10.01
N MET A 215 -16.54 22.28 9.33
CA MET A 215 -15.29 21.72 9.85
C MET A 215 -14.24 22.81 10.13
N ASP A 216 -14.12 23.80 9.23
CA ASP A 216 -13.23 24.96 9.41
C ASP A 216 -13.61 25.78 10.64
N ALA A 217 -14.89 26.04 10.84
CA ALA A 217 -15.39 26.75 12.03
C ALA A 217 -15.08 26.02 13.34
N GLN A 218 -14.88 24.71 13.29
CA GLN A 218 -14.44 23.88 14.42
C GLN A 218 -12.92 23.73 14.51
N GLY A 219 -12.15 24.48 13.69
CA GLY A 219 -10.69 24.41 13.65
C GLY A 219 -10.15 23.10 13.03
N ARG A 220 -10.86 22.52 12.07
CA ARG A 220 -10.50 21.27 11.41
C ARG A 220 -10.43 21.41 9.90
N VAL A 221 -9.53 20.62 9.28
CA VAL A 221 -9.41 20.51 7.82
C VAL A 221 -9.51 19.05 7.38
N LEU A 222 -10.39 18.78 6.42
CA LEU A 222 -10.54 17.41 5.88
C LEU A 222 -9.29 17.02 5.07
N SER A 223 -8.84 15.81 5.29
CA SER A 223 -7.79 15.18 4.50
C SER A 223 -8.05 13.68 4.33
N SER A 224 -7.31 13.04 3.44
CA SER A 224 -7.46 11.63 3.14
C SER A 224 -6.14 10.88 3.26
N ALA A 225 -6.20 9.69 3.85
CA ALA A 225 -5.09 8.74 3.89
C ALA A 225 -5.03 7.85 2.63
N ASN A 226 -5.54 8.30 1.49
CA ASN A 226 -5.58 7.53 0.25
C ASN A 226 -4.18 7.24 -0.29
N SER A 227 -4.01 6.12 -1.01
CA SER A 227 -2.74 5.70 -1.63
C SER A 227 -2.20 6.66 -2.69
N ILE A 228 -3.03 7.59 -3.19
CA ILE A 228 -2.62 8.63 -4.15
C ILE A 228 -1.81 9.77 -3.51
N ASN A 229 -1.86 9.96 -2.19
CA ASN A 229 -1.02 10.95 -1.52
C ASN A 229 0.47 10.57 -1.65
N PHE A 230 1.32 11.53 -2.05
CA PHE A 230 2.77 11.29 -2.17
C PHE A 230 3.40 10.87 -0.83
N GLY A 231 2.86 11.34 0.30
CA GLY A 231 3.26 10.90 1.64
C GLY A 231 2.97 9.42 1.93
N ARG A 232 2.11 8.75 1.11
CA ARG A 232 1.92 7.30 1.12
C ARG A 232 2.89 6.57 0.20
N LEU A 233 3.38 7.22 -0.85
CA LEU A 233 4.29 6.62 -1.82
C LEU A 233 5.75 6.69 -1.36
N VAL A 234 6.18 7.85 -0.87
CA VAL A 234 7.61 8.08 -0.57
C VAL A 234 8.19 7.16 0.51
N PRO A 235 7.48 6.76 1.58
CA PRO A 235 7.99 5.79 2.54
C PRO A 235 8.23 4.41 1.94
N GLN A 236 7.49 4.06 0.89
CA GLN A 236 7.60 2.77 0.23
C GLN A 236 8.89 2.63 -0.60
N ILE A 237 9.50 3.73 -0.99
CA ILE A 237 10.80 3.71 -1.69
C ILE A 237 11.90 3.14 -0.78
N VAL A 238 11.79 3.35 0.52
CA VAL A 238 12.80 2.97 1.52
C VAL A 238 13.05 1.48 1.53
N TYR A 239 12.01 0.66 1.56
CA TYR A 239 12.17 -0.77 1.72
C TYR A 239 12.76 -1.47 0.47
N TYR A 240 12.72 -0.85 -0.70
CA TYR A 240 13.44 -1.34 -1.88
C TYR A 240 14.96 -1.14 -1.76
N PHE A 241 15.37 0.04 -1.26
CA PHE A 241 16.77 0.26 -0.90
C PHE A 241 17.21 -0.67 0.24
N SER A 242 16.33 -0.88 1.23
CA SER A 242 16.59 -1.78 2.35
C SER A 242 16.80 -3.22 1.89
N ALA A 243 15.92 -3.74 1.03
CA ALA A 243 16.05 -5.10 0.50
C ALA A 243 17.35 -5.30 -0.29
N TYR A 244 17.74 -4.32 -1.12
CA TYR A 244 18.98 -4.38 -1.86
C TYR A 244 20.21 -4.34 -0.91
N ALA A 245 20.16 -3.49 0.12
CA ALA A 245 21.22 -3.40 1.12
C ALA A 245 21.35 -4.69 1.95
N ASP A 246 20.24 -5.37 2.25
CA ASP A 246 20.26 -6.65 2.94
C ASP A 246 20.86 -7.76 2.05
N LEU A 247 20.54 -7.81 0.75
CA LEU A 247 21.17 -8.73 -0.19
C LEU A 247 22.70 -8.53 -0.29
N LEU A 248 23.16 -7.25 -0.25
CA LEU A 248 24.59 -6.93 -0.19
C LEU A 248 25.22 -7.42 1.12
N ALA A 249 24.56 -7.16 2.26
CA ALA A 249 25.04 -7.55 3.58
C ALA A 249 25.15 -9.08 3.73
N GLU A 250 24.21 -9.82 3.12
CA GLU A 250 24.24 -11.30 3.07
C GLU A 250 25.26 -11.87 2.08
N GLY A 251 25.84 -11.03 1.22
CA GLY A 251 26.71 -11.48 0.13
C GLY A 251 25.97 -12.26 -0.97
N ALA A 252 24.66 -12.07 -1.07
CA ALA A 252 23.83 -12.69 -2.10
C ALA A 252 23.99 -12.02 -3.48
N ILE A 253 24.43 -10.76 -3.48
CA ILE A 253 24.75 -9.97 -4.67
C ILE A 253 26.00 -9.13 -4.42
N GLU A 254 26.63 -8.65 -5.51
CA GLU A 254 27.65 -7.60 -5.47
C GLU A 254 27.04 -6.23 -5.85
N MET A 255 27.73 -5.14 -5.45
CA MET A 255 27.25 -3.80 -5.80
C MET A 255 27.23 -3.58 -7.32
N GLY A 256 26.06 -3.23 -7.85
CA GLY A 256 25.83 -3.08 -9.28
C GLY A 256 25.06 -4.24 -9.92
N ASP A 257 24.97 -5.36 -9.24
CA ASP A 257 24.11 -6.46 -9.69
C ASP A 257 22.65 -6.02 -9.74
N ARG A 258 21.95 -6.42 -10.79
CA ARG A 258 20.54 -6.11 -10.93
C ARG A 258 19.70 -7.07 -10.11
N VAL A 259 18.63 -6.54 -9.50
CA VAL A 259 17.66 -7.31 -8.73
C VAL A 259 16.27 -7.11 -9.33
N ASN A 260 15.58 -8.21 -9.61
CA ASN A 260 14.18 -8.20 -10.00
C ASN A 260 13.30 -8.10 -8.76
N PHE A 261 12.20 -7.35 -8.85
CA PHE A 261 11.17 -7.32 -7.81
C PHE A 261 9.83 -7.78 -8.36
N CYS A 262 9.25 -8.80 -7.74
CA CYS A 262 7.91 -9.28 -8.06
C CYS A 262 6.92 -8.78 -7.01
N VAL A 263 5.96 -7.96 -7.44
CA VAL A 263 5.10 -7.19 -6.55
C VAL A 263 3.64 -7.55 -6.78
N PRO A 264 2.92 -8.05 -5.75
CA PRO A 264 1.48 -8.23 -5.83
C PRO A 264 0.82 -6.86 -5.93
N THR A 265 0.16 -6.58 -7.06
CA THR A 265 -0.16 -5.21 -7.45
C THR A 265 -1.67 -4.98 -7.60
N GLY A 266 -2.19 -3.98 -6.87
CA GLY A 266 -3.52 -3.42 -7.04
C GLY A 266 -3.43 -1.95 -7.51
N ASN A 267 -3.40 -1.00 -6.57
CA ASN A 267 -3.37 0.45 -6.85
C ASN A 267 -2.02 0.98 -7.39
N PHE A 268 -1.10 0.13 -7.77
CA PHE A 268 0.19 0.44 -8.38
C PHE A 268 1.17 1.26 -7.52
N GLY A 269 0.85 1.54 -6.26
CA GLY A 269 1.68 2.37 -5.39
C GLY A 269 3.01 1.70 -5.03
N ASP A 270 2.95 0.46 -4.65
CA ASP A 270 4.07 -0.35 -4.19
C ASP A 270 5.10 -0.54 -5.32
N ILE A 271 4.71 -1.13 -6.44
CA ILE A 271 5.61 -1.36 -7.58
C ILE A 271 6.16 -0.04 -8.18
N LEU A 272 5.39 1.05 -8.12
CA LEU A 272 5.85 2.38 -8.54
C LEU A 272 6.94 2.92 -7.62
N ALA A 273 6.90 2.61 -6.33
CA ALA A 273 7.95 2.98 -5.40
C ALA A 273 9.28 2.29 -5.76
N ALA A 274 9.24 1.04 -6.24
CA ALA A 274 10.42 0.38 -6.83
C ALA A 274 10.95 1.12 -8.06
N ASP A 275 10.07 1.51 -8.98
CA ASP A 275 10.46 2.29 -10.17
C ASP A 275 11.15 3.62 -9.78
N TYR A 276 10.64 4.28 -8.73
CA TYR A 276 11.25 5.49 -8.20
C TYR A 276 12.61 5.23 -7.54
N ALA A 277 12.78 4.10 -6.85
CA ALA A 277 14.08 3.68 -6.34
C ALA A 277 15.07 3.45 -7.48
N GLY A 278 14.66 2.81 -8.57
CA GLY A 278 15.49 2.63 -9.77
C GLY A 278 15.89 3.93 -10.43
N LYS A 279 14.97 4.88 -10.57
CA LYS A 279 15.27 6.23 -11.09
C LYS A 279 16.19 7.03 -10.17
N ALA A 280 16.20 6.71 -8.90
CA ALA A 280 17.12 7.29 -7.92
C ALA A 280 18.49 6.60 -7.90
N GLY A 281 18.71 5.54 -8.68
CA GLY A 281 20.02 4.89 -8.85
C GLY A 281 20.13 3.49 -8.27
N LEU A 282 19.05 2.92 -7.71
CA LEU A 282 19.06 1.52 -7.27
C LEU A 282 19.21 0.59 -8.49
N PRO A 283 20.15 -0.38 -8.51
CA PRO A 283 20.31 -1.28 -9.64
C PRO A 283 19.14 -2.27 -9.74
N LEU A 284 18.17 -1.92 -10.57
CA LEU A 284 16.99 -2.75 -10.80
C LEU A 284 17.11 -3.55 -12.10
N GLY A 285 16.64 -4.79 -12.04
CA GLY A 285 16.30 -5.61 -13.20
C GLY A 285 14.86 -5.34 -13.65
N ARG A 286 14.03 -6.38 -13.70
CA ARG A 286 12.61 -6.28 -14.04
C ARG A 286 11.74 -5.99 -12.81
N LEU A 287 10.73 -5.15 -13.01
CA LEU A 287 9.62 -5.00 -12.09
C LEU A 287 8.48 -5.89 -12.60
N ILE A 288 8.19 -6.95 -11.86
CA ILE A 288 7.20 -7.96 -12.26
C ILE A 288 5.89 -7.64 -11.55
N CYS A 289 4.92 -7.12 -12.32
CA CYS A 289 3.59 -6.80 -11.82
C CYS A 289 2.74 -8.07 -11.77
N ALA A 290 2.43 -8.52 -10.56
CA ALA A 290 1.63 -9.72 -10.35
C ALA A 290 0.17 -9.33 -10.03
N SER A 291 -0.78 -9.91 -10.77
CA SER A 291 -2.23 -9.69 -10.63
C SER A 291 -2.94 -10.99 -10.22
N ASN A 292 -4.09 -10.85 -9.53
CA ASN A 292 -5.06 -11.92 -9.42
C ASN A 292 -6.01 -11.94 -10.64
N GLU A 293 -7.19 -12.53 -10.54
CA GLU A 293 -8.17 -12.58 -11.65
C GLU A 293 -8.63 -11.20 -12.13
N ASN A 294 -8.50 -10.15 -11.29
CA ASN A 294 -8.68 -8.76 -11.69
C ASN A 294 -7.41 -8.24 -12.41
N ASN A 295 -7.11 -8.80 -13.58
CA ASN A 295 -5.82 -8.73 -14.25
C ASN A 295 -5.66 -7.58 -15.26
N VAL A 296 -6.39 -6.49 -15.09
CA VAL A 296 -6.34 -5.31 -15.99
C VAL A 296 -4.92 -4.75 -16.16
N LEU A 297 -4.11 -4.77 -15.10
CA LEU A 297 -2.71 -4.32 -15.17
C LEU A 297 -1.83 -5.25 -16.01
N THR A 298 -2.05 -6.56 -15.91
CA THR A 298 -1.34 -7.55 -16.73
C THR A 298 -1.61 -7.32 -18.21
N ASP A 299 -2.88 -7.13 -18.59
CA ASP A 299 -3.22 -6.85 -19.99
C ASP A 299 -2.65 -5.51 -20.45
N PHE A 300 -2.73 -4.47 -19.62
CA PHE A 300 -2.17 -3.17 -19.94
C PHE A 300 -0.65 -3.22 -20.20
N ILE A 301 0.11 -3.87 -19.31
CA ILE A 301 1.58 -3.96 -19.46
C ILE A 301 1.94 -4.77 -20.72
N ASN A 302 1.18 -5.82 -21.01
CA ASN A 302 1.46 -6.68 -22.17
C ASN A 302 1.02 -6.10 -23.50
N THR A 303 -0.03 -5.24 -23.53
CA THR A 303 -0.65 -4.79 -24.77
C THR A 303 -0.66 -3.27 -24.99
N GLY A 304 -0.44 -2.48 -23.93
CA GLY A 304 -0.62 -1.03 -23.93
C GLY A 304 -2.07 -0.59 -23.88
N VAL A 305 -3.02 -1.51 -23.73
CA VAL A 305 -4.46 -1.23 -23.67
C VAL A 305 -4.97 -1.41 -22.25
N TYR A 306 -5.49 -0.34 -21.66
CA TYR A 306 -6.20 -0.38 -20.38
C TYR A 306 -7.70 -0.36 -20.67
N ASP A 307 -8.37 -1.49 -20.50
CA ASP A 307 -9.78 -1.65 -20.84
C ASP A 307 -10.57 -2.27 -19.69
N ILE A 308 -11.56 -1.54 -19.20
CA ILE A 308 -12.50 -1.97 -18.15
C ILE A 308 -13.95 -1.98 -18.64
N SER A 309 -14.18 -1.82 -19.96
CA SER A 309 -15.52 -1.64 -20.51
C SER A 309 -16.40 -2.89 -20.45
N GLY A 310 -15.80 -4.06 -20.44
CA GLY A 310 -16.52 -5.35 -20.41
C GLY A 310 -15.99 -6.30 -19.33
N ARG A 311 -15.26 -5.79 -18.33
CA ARG A 311 -14.69 -6.63 -17.26
C ARG A 311 -15.65 -6.81 -16.12
N ASP A 312 -15.78 -8.05 -15.70
CA ASP A 312 -16.37 -8.38 -14.40
C ASP A 312 -15.41 -8.02 -13.27
N PHE A 313 -15.96 -7.70 -12.11
CA PHE A 313 -15.20 -7.50 -10.88
C PHE A 313 -15.28 -8.78 -10.05
N TYR A 314 -14.14 -9.41 -9.82
CA TYR A 314 -14.04 -10.63 -9.03
C TYR A 314 -13.67 -10.29 -7.58
N LYS A 315 -14.44 -10.81 -6.62
CA LYS A 315 -14.05 -10.85 -5.21
C LYS A 315 -13.22 -12.10 -4.99
N THR A 316 -11.95 -11.91 -4.65
CA THR A 316 -10.98 -13.02 -4.55
C THR A 316 -10.47 -13.21 -3.12
N ILE A 317 -9.70 -14.27 -2.90
CA ILE A 317 -8.99 -14.53 -1.64
C ILE A 317 -7.79 -13.59 -1.42
N SER A 318 -7.43 -12.75 -2.40
CA SER A 318 -6.40 -11.70 -2.30
C SER A 318 -7.02 -10.29 -2.46
N PRO A 319 -7.90 -9.87 -1.53
CA PRO A 319 -8.83 -8.74 -1.72
C PRO A 319 -8.15 -7.37 -1.87
N SER A 320 -6.92 -7.19 -1.39
CA SER A 320 -6.20 -5.91 -1.58
C SER A 320 -5.81 -5.63 -3.03
N MET A 321 -5.90 -6.64 -3.89
CA MET A 321 -5.62 -6.56 -5.34
C MET A 321 -6.91 -6.51 -6.17
N ASP A 322 -8.10 -6.60 -5.55
CA ASP A 322 -9.39 -6.57 -6.24
C ASP A 322 -9.69 -5.13 -6.67
N ILE A 323 -9.22 -4.77 -7.86
CA ILE A 323 -9.40 -3.45 -8.45
C ILE A 323 -9.70 -3.55 -9.95
N LEU A 324 -10.44 -2.57 -10.47
CA LEU A 324 -10.58 -2.32 -11.90
C LEU A 324 -9.84 -1.03 -12.32
N ILE A 325 -9.72 -0.05 -11.41
CA ILE A 325 -9.01 1.20 -11.67
C ILE A 325 -7.81 1.28 -10.74
N SER A 326 -6.61 1.25 -11.32
CA SER A 326 -5.34 1.33 -10.61
C SER A 326 -4.88 2.79 -10.50
N SER A 327 -5.07 3.38 -9.32
CA SER A 327 -5.00 4.84 -9.13
C SER A 327 -3.61 5.44 -9.35
N ASN A 328 -2.52 4.75 -8.97
CA ASN A 328 -1.17 5.30 -9.12
C ASN A 328 -0.53 5.05 -10.49
N LEU A 329 -1.20 4.27 -11.36
CA LEU A 329 -0.73 4.04 -12.73
C LEU A 329 -0.61 5.36 -13.51
N GLU A 330 -1.44 6.35 -13.20
CA GLU A 330 -1.36 7.70 -13.77
C GLU A 330 0.03 8.32 -13.64
N ARG A 331 0.74 8.08 -12.53
CA ARG A 331 2.12 8.56 -12.35
C ARG A 331 3.11 7.91 -13.30
N LEU A 332 2.93 6.62 -13.58
CA LEU A 332 3.74 5.92 -14.58
C LEU A 332 3.43 6.43 -15.99
N LEU A 333 2.15 6.65 -16.34
CA LEU A 333 1.76 7.22 -17.64
C LEU A 333 2.42 8.58 -17.88
N PHE A 334 2.46 9.45 -16.85
CA PHE A 334 3.10 10.76 -16.93
C PHE A 334 4.61 10.64 -17.22
N ASP A 335 5.29 9.67 -16.62
CA ASP A 335 6.69 9.39 -16.91
C ASP A 335 6.89 8.85 -18.35
N LEU A 336 6.08 7.87 -18.76
CA LEU A 336 6.20 7.23 -20.07
C LEU A 336 5.99 8.21 -21.24
N CYS A 337 5.08 9.18 -21.10
CA CYS A 337 4.85 10.22 -22.09
C CYS A 337 5.79 11.43 -22.01
N GLY A 338 6.85 11.37 -21.17
CA GLY A 338 7.84 12.44 -21.05
C GLY A 338 7.34 13.65 -20.27
N GLN A 339 6.51 13.44 -19.25
CA GLN A 339 5.93 14.45 -18.36
C GLN A 339 4.93 15.39 -19.07
N ASP A 340 4.24 14.90 -20.12
CA ASP A 340 3.18 15.61 -20.81
C ASP A 340 1.85 15.49 -20.04
N GLY A 341 1.52 16.53 -19.26
CA GLY A 341 0.29 16.56 -18.47
C GLY A 341 -0.99 16.61 -19.33
N ALA A 342 -0.94 17.19 -20.53
CA ALA A 342 -2.09 17.22 -21.42
C ALA A 342 -2.41 15.82 -21.96
N LYS A 343 -1.37 15.04 -22.31
CA LYS A 343 -1.52 13.65 -22.74
C LYS A 343 -2.11 12.78 -21.64
N VAL A 344 -1.65 12.93 -20.40
CA VAL A 344 -2.21 12.18 -19.25
C VAL A 344 -3.66 12.57 -19.00
N ALA A 345 -3.99 13.86 -19.03
CA ALA A 345 -5.38 14.32 -18.88
C ALA A 345 -6.31 13.73 -19.95
N GLU A 346 -5.84 13.64 -21.21
CA GLU A 346 -6.56 12.98 -22.30
C GLU A 346 -6.82 11.49 -22.00
N LEU A 347 -5.78 10.72 -21.60
CA LEU A 347 -5.91 9.29 -21.29
C LEU A 347 -6.89 9.06 -20.10
N MET A 348 -6.83 9.91 -19.07
CA MET A 348 -7.75 9.83 -17.93
C MET A 348 -9.19 10.22 -18.31
N ALA A 349 -9.38 11.15 -19.24
CA ALA A 349 -10.69 11.48 -19.78
C ALA A 349 -11.28 10.29 -20.57
N GLN A 350 -10.49 9.64 -21.43
CA GLN A 350 -10.88 8.43 -22.16
C GLN A 350 -11.28 7.30 -21.18
N LEU A 351 -10.49 7.08 -20.12
CA LEU A 351 -10.85 6.08 -19.10
C LEU A 351 -12.20 6.37 -18.44
N LYS A 352 -12.49 7.65 -18.20
CA LYS A 352 -13.75 8.07 -17.56
C LYS A 352 -14.97 7.93 -18.49
N THR A 353 -14.82 8.28 -19.78
CA THR A 353 -15.93 8.29 -20.75
C THR A 353 -16.10 6.94 -21.43
N ASP A 354 -14.99 6.39 -21.95
CA ASP A 354 -14.99 5.21 -22.80
C ASP A 354 -14.67 3.92 -22.03
N ARG A 355 -14.30 4.07 -20.72
CA ARG A 355 -13.82 3.00 -19.85
C ARG A 355 -12.60 2.27 -20.41
N ARG A 356 -11.86 2.94 -21.31
CA ARG A 356 -10.69 2.39 -22.01
C ARG A 356 -9.77 3.51 -22.45
N TYR A 357 -8.45 3.22 -22.49
CA TYR A 357 -7.46 4.00 -23.22
C TYR A 357 -6.37 3.08 -23.78
N GLN A 358 -5.59 3.60 -24.72
CA GLN A 358 -4.44 2.92 -25.29
C GLN A 358 -3.25 3.88 -25.35
N VAL A 359 -2.08 3.42 -24.89
CA VAL A 359 -0.83 4.16 -25.06
C VAL A 359 -0.24 3.94 -26.44
N ASP A 360 0.56 4.90 -26.90
CA ASP A 360 1.26 4.75 -28.18
C ASP A 360 2.42 3.74 -28.10
N ALA A 361 2.98 3.39 -29.27
CA ALA A 361 4.04 2.38 -29.37
C ALA A 361 5.31 2.75 -28.59
N GLN A 362 5.67 4.05 -28.52
CA GLN A 362 6.84 4.50 -27.77
C GLN A 362 6.65 4.36 -26.26
N MET A 363 5.47 4.70 -25.77
CA MET A 363 5.13 4.49 -24.37
C MET A 363 5.13 2.99 -24.01
N LEU A 364 4.57 2.14 -24.91
CA LEU A 364 4.55 0.70 -24.69
C LEU A 364 5.97 0.10 -24.67
N GLU A 365 6.85 0.51 -25.58
CA GLU A 365 8.25 0.07 -25.59
C GLU A 365 8.97 0.43 -24.26
N LYS A 366 8.83 1.68 -23.79
CA LYS A 366 9.38 2.13 -22.52
C LYS A 366 8.81 1.36 -21.33
N LEU A 367 7.51 1.05 -21.35
CA LEU A 367 6.83 0.26 -20.32
C LEU A 367 7.43 -1.14 -20.27
N GLN A 368 7.46 -1.85 -21.41
CA GLN A 368 7.95 -3.23 -21.50
C GLN A 368 9.46 -3.36 -21.33
N ALA A 369 10.24 -2.29 -21.49
CA ALA A 369 11.66 -2.28 -21.17
C ALA A 369 11.92 -2.42 -19.66
N ARG A 370 10.98 -2.01 -18.80
CA ARG A 370 11.14 -2.02 -17.33
C ARG A 370 10.25 -3.04 -16.63
N TYR A 371 9.03 -3.23 -17.14
CA TYR A 371 8.01 -4.06 -16.51
C TYR A 371 7.80 -5.37 -17.26
N ALA A 372 7.50 -6.41 -16.50
CA ALA A 372 6.86 -7.64 -16.94
C ALA A 372 5.57 -7.82 -16.14
N ALA A 373 4.64 -8.63 -16.61
CA ALA A 373 3.39 -8.84 -15.89
C ALA A 373 2.82 -10.25 -16.13
N GLY A 374 2.15 -10.75 -15.10
CA GLY A 374 1.41 -12.01 -15.15
C GLY A 374 0.26 -12.00 -14.15
N TYR A 375 -0.60 -13.01 -14.25
CA TYR A 375 -1.69 -13.20 -13.29
C TYR A 375 -1.89 -14.65 -12.93
N VAL A 376 -2.57 -14.90 -11.82
CA VAL A 376 -2.92 -16.23 -11.35
C VAL A 376 -4.35 -16.24 -10.79
N ASN A 377 -5.08 -17.33 -11.01
CA ASN A 377 -6.41 -17.53 -10.45
C ASN A 377 -6.34 -18.10 -9.02
N GLU A 378 -7.47 -18.21 -8.35
CA GLU A 378 -7.53 -18.67 -6.96
C GLU A 378 -6.96 -20.08 -6.75
N ASP A 379 -7.18 -21.01 -7.68
CA ASP A 379 -6.66 -22.37 -7.55
C ASP A 379 -5.12 -22.35 -7.62
N GLY A 380 -4.55 -21.54 -8.52
CA GLY A 380 -3.11 -21.35 -8.60
C GLY A 380 -2.52 -20.68 -7.36
N ILE A 381 -3.26 -19.74 -6.73
CA ILE A 381 -2.86 -19.12 -5.45
C ILE A 381 -2.79 -20.19 -4.35
N ARG A 382 -3.84 -21.02 -4.19
CA ARG A 382 -3.86 -22.12 -3.19
C ARG A 382 -2.74 -23.14 -3.45
N GLU A 383 -2.52 -23.50 -4.70
CA GLU A 383 -1.44 -24.41 -5.08
C GLU A 383 -0.06 -23.83 -4.71
N GLU A 384 0.20 -22.56 -4.99
CA GLU A 384 1.48 -21.92 -4.68
C GLU A 384 1.72 -21.81 -3.17
N ILE A 385 0.69 -21.48 -2.35
CA ILE A 385 0.80 -21.50 -0.88
C ILE A 385 1.21 -22.89 -0.40
N ARG A 386 0.49 -23.94 -0.83
CA ARG A 386 0.78 -25.30 -0.43
C ARG A 386 2.17 -25.72 -0.85
N ARG A 387 2.53 -25.49 -2.13
CA ARG A 387 3.83 -25.87 -2.68
C ARG A 387 4.99 -25.21 -1.94
N THR A 388 4.93 -23.90 -1.73
CA THR A 388 6.01 -23.18 -1.04
C THR A 388 6.14 -23.63 0.42
N TRP A 389 5.02 -23.96 1.07
CA TRP A 389 5.06 -24.54 2.40
C TRP A 389 5.72 -25.93 2.40
N GLU A 390 5.36 -26.81 1.47
CA GLU A 390 5.89 -28.18 1.38
C GLU A 390 7.37 -28.22 0.97
N GLU A 391 7.76 -27.39 -0.01
CA GLU A 391 9.10 -27.39 -0.60
C GLU A 391 10.10 -26.54 0.19
N ASP A 392 9.69 -25.34 0.60
CA ASP A 392 10.57 -24.30 1.13
C ASP A 392 10.33 -24.01 2.61
N HIS A 393 9.30 -24.59 3.23
CA HIS A 393 8.84 -24.33 4.60
C HIS A 393 8.60 -22.84 4.89
N TYR A 394 8.25 -22.08 3.85
CA TYR A 394 7.87 -20.69 3.94
C TYR A 394 6.36 -20.52 3.84
N LEU A 395 5.75 -19.98 4.90
CA LEU A 395 4.33 -19.74 4.95
C LEU A 395 4.04 -18.33 4.40
N MET A 396 3.26 -18.23 3.33
CA MET A 396 2.91 -16.96 2.70
C MET A 396 1.41 -16.71 2.73
N ASP A 397 1.02 -15.43 2.68
CA ASP A 397 -0.34 -15.03 2.49
C ASP A 397 -0.79 -15.15 1.03
N THR A 398 -2.08 -14.94 0.80
CA THR A 398 -2.68 -15.09 -0.53
C THR A 398 -2.16 -14.09 -1.56
N HIS A 399 -1.79 -12.87 -1.14
CA HIS A 399 -1.22 -11.84 -2.05
C HIS A 399 0.23 -12.16 -2.41
N THR A 400 1.04 -12.54 -1.43
CA THR A 400 2.42 -12.99 -1.65
C THR A 400 2.45 -14.20 -2.57
N ALA A 401 1.49 -15.11 -2.44
CA ALA A 401 1.36 -16.28 -3.31
C ALA A 401 1.06 -15.91 -4.77
N VAL A 402 0.29 -14.85 -5.01
CA VAL A 402 0.13 -14.32 -6.39
C VAL A 402 1.47 -13.93 -6.97
N ALA A 403 2.29 -13.17 -6.24
CA ALA A 403 3.60 -12.75 -6.73
C ALA A 403 4.55 -13.94 -6.91
N SER A 404 4.57 -14.89 -5.98
CA SER A 404 5.40 -16.11 -6.08
C SER A 404 5.04 -16.96 -7.31
N ALA A 405 3.74 -17.19 -7.56
CA ALA A 405 3.28 -17.97 -8.71
C ALA A 405 3.60 -17.26 -10.04
N VAL A 406 3.41 -15.95 -10.11
CA VAL A 406 3.75 -15.16 -11.30
C VAL A 406 5.26 -15.15 -11.54
N LEU A 407 6.08 -14.99 -10.50
CA LEU A 407 7.54 -15.08 -10.61
C LEU A 407 7.99 -16.44 -11.12
N ARG A 408 7.45 -17.52 -10.56
CA ARG A 408 7.79 -18.89 -11.00
C ARG A 408 7.51 -19.07 -12.50
N ARG A 409 6.35 -18.61 -12.97
CA ARG A 409 5.99 -18.67 -14.40
C ARG A 409 6.94 -17.79 -15.23
N TYR A 410 7.20 -16.56 -14.80
CA TYR A 410 8.12 -15.66 -15.49
C TYR A 410 9.49 -16.26 -15.67
N GLN A 411 10.08 -16.84 -14.63
CA GLN A 411 11.40 -17.51 -14.69
C GLN A 411 11.38 -18.73 -15.64
N GLN A 412 10.30 -19.52 -15.63
CA GLN A 412 10.16 -20.67 -16.54
C GLN A 412 10.04 -20.24 -18.01
N GLU A 413 9.31 -19.17 -18.29
CA GLU A 413 9.06 -18.69 -19.66
C GLU A 413 10.27 -17.93 -20.24
N THR A 414 11.00 -17.20 -19.42
CA THR A 414 12.09 -16.33 -19.89
C THR A 414 13.49 -16.91 -19.68
N GLY A 415 13.65 -17.84 -18.76
CA GLY A 415 14.97 -18.31 -18.32
C GLY A 415 15.78 -17.24 -17.55
N ASP A 416 15.13 -16.20 -17.04
CA ASP A 416 15.78 -15.12 -16.29
C ASP A 416 16.21 -15.60 -14.91
N GLU A 417 17.52 -15.67 -14.68
CA GLU A 417 18.16 -16.08 -13.43
C GLU A 417 18.58 -14.91 -12.53
N THR A 418 18.21 -13.69 -12.91
CA THR A 418 18.49 -12.49 -12.10
C THR A 418 17.94 -12.68 -10.68
N PRO A 419 18.73 -12.38 -9.63
CA PRO A 419 18.26 -12.42 -8.25
C PRO A 419 16.93 -11.69 -8.10
N CYS A 420 15.96 -12.33 -7.43
CA CYS A 420 14.62 -11.79 -7.33
C CYS A 420 14.13 -11.69 -5.88
N VAL A 421 13.46 -10.58 -5.59
CA VAL A 421 12.74 -10.34 -4.34
C VAL A 421 11.23 -10.37 -4.59
N ILE A 422 10.53 -11.25 -3.89
CA ILE A 422 9.08 -11.26 -3.79
C ILE A 422 8.67 -10.29 -2.70
N VAL A 423 7.82 -9.32 -3.02
CA VAL A 423 7.31 -8.40 -2.01
C VAL A 423 6.16 -9.05 -1.25
N SER A 424 6.41 -9.41 0.01
CA SER A 424 5.44 -10.06 0.90
C SER A 424 4.63 -9.01 1.65
N THR A 425 3.39 -8.81 1.20
CA THR A 425 2.59 -7.62 1.57
C THR A 425 1.66 -7.80 2.75
N ALA A 426 1.45 -9.04 3.22
CA ALA A 426 0.61 -9.31 4.37
C ALA A 426 1.07 -10.57 5.13
N SER A 427 0.76 -10.61 6.43
CA SER A 427 0.95 -11.82 7.23
C SER A 427 0.01 -12.94 6.77
N PRO A 428 0.46 -14.20 6.71
CA PRO A 428 -0.40 -15.33 6.41
C PRO A 428 -1.58 -15.46 7.38
N TYR A 429 -1.43 -15.03 8.60
CA TYR A 429 -2.48 -15.06 9.62
C TYR A 429 -3.59 -14.04 9.40
N LYS A 430 -3.35 -13.00 8.60
CA LYS A 430 -4.39 -12.05 8.22
C LYS A 430 -5.46 -12.67 7.31
N PHE A 431 -5.07 -13.69 6.58
CA PHE A 431 -5.91 -14.48 5.68
C PHE A 431 -5.90 -15.98 6.09
N GLY A 432 -5.84 -16.24 7.40
CA GLY A 432 -5.58 -17.57 7.97
C GLY A 432 -6.52 -18.66 7.50
N ALA A 433 -7.81 -18.35 7.27
CA ALA A 433 -8.75 -19.33 6.72
C ALA A 433 -8.36 -19.76 5.30
N SER A 434 -8.03 -18.83 4.40
CA SER A 434 -7.61 -19.15 3.02
C SER A 434 -6.27 -19.88 2.98
N VAL A 435 -5.32 -19.48 3.84
CA VAL A 435 -4.02 -20.13 3.95
C VAL A 435 -4.17 -21.57 4.51
N LEU A 436 -4.99 -21.75 5.54
CA LEU A 436 -5.27 -23.08 6.11
C LEU A 436 -5.97 -23.98 5.07
N GLU A 437 -6.95 -23.44 4.32
CA GLU A 437 -7.62 -24.18 3.23
C GLU A 437 -6.60 -24.65 2.18
N ALA A 438 -5.65 -23.79 1.82
CA ALA A 438 -4.62 -24.11 0.84
C ALA A 438 -3.71 -25.26 1.30
N ILE A 439 -3.33 -25.30 2.59
CA ILE A 439 -2.39 -26.29 3.14
C ILE A 439 -3.10 -27.58 3.53
N ALA A 440 -4.29 -27.49 4.15
CA ALA A 440 -4.96 -28.64 4.79
C ALA A 440 -6.29 -29.03 4.13
N GLY A 441 -6.71 -28.30 3.09
CA GLY A 441 -7.95 -28.56 2.34
C GLY A 441 -9.20 -27.96 2.98
N ARG A 442 -10.31 -27.98 2.22
CA ARG A 442 -11.59 -27.34 2.58
C ARG A 442 -12.23 -27.89 3.88
N GLU A 443 -12.00 -29.15 4.18
CA GLU A 443 -12.54 -29.76 5.41
C GLU A 443 -11.91 -29.15 6.67
N ALA A 444 -10.66 -28.72 6.58
CA ALA A 444 -9.95 -28.11 7.70
C ALA A 444 -10.57 -26.79 8.17
N VAL A 445 -11.22 -26.04 7.29
CA VAL A 445 -11.85 -24.74 7.59
C VAL A 445 -13.35 -24.84 7.85
N ALA A 446 -13.97 -25.96 7.52
CA ALA A 446 -15.42 -26.14 7.62
C ALA A 446 -15.94 -25.88 9.05
N GLY A 447 -16.89 -24.96 9.20
CA GLY A 447 -17.52 -24.61 10.48
C GLY A 447 -16.63 -23.87 11.47
N LYS A 448 -15.45 -23.38 11.06
CA LYS A 448 -14.54 -22.58 11.88
C LYS A 448 -14.63 -21.09 11.53
N ASP A 449 -14.44 -20.26 12.54
CA ASP A 449 -14.24 -18.83 12.33
C ASP A 449 -12.76 -18.52 12.02
N ASP A 450 -12.46 -17.26 11.67
CA ASP A 450 -11.11 -16.80 11.32
C ASP A 450 -10.08 -17.16 12.40
N PHE A 451 -10.43 -17.02 13.68
CA PHE A 451 -9.52 -17.23 14.81
C PHE A 451 -9.21 -18.71 15.03
N ALA A 452 -10.22 -19.57 14.94
CA ALA A 452 -10.02 -21.02 15.00
C ALA A 452 -9.18 -21.53 13.83
N CYS A 453 -9.30 -20.91 12.64
CA CYS A 453 -8.44 -21.20 11.50
C CYS A 453 -6.99 -20.76 11.77
N CYS A 454 -6.74 -19.59 12.34
CA CYS A 454 -5.41 -19.11 12.70
C CYS A 454 -4.75 -20.00 13.77
N GLU A 455 -5.48 -20.38 14.82
CA GLU A 455 -4.96 -21.29 15.84
C GLU A 455 -4.59 -22.66 15.22
N MET A 456 -5.43 -23.21 14.35
CA MET A 456 -5.16 -24.46 13.66
C MET A 456 -3.96 -24.36 12.71
N LEU A 457 -3.85 -23.23 11.97
CA LEU A 457 -2.72 -22.94 11.11
C LEU A 457 -1.41 -22.93 11.91
N SER A 458 -1.38 -22.23 13.05
CA SER A 458 -0.23 -22.17 13.94
C SER A 458 0.18 -23.57 14.45
N ARG A 459 -0.78 -24.39 14.85
CA ARG A 459 -0.52 -25.77 15.30
C ARG A 459 0.03 -26.66 14.19
N LEU A 460 -0.49 -26.51 12.97
CA LEU A 460 -0.10 -27.32 11.83
C LEU A 460 1.30 -26.97 11.32
N THR A 461 1.61 -25.67 11.26
CA THR A 461 2.86 -25.18 10.68
C THR A 461 3.97 -24.97 11.71
N GLY A 462 3.64 -24.90 13.01
CA GLY A 462 4.58 -24.54 14.07
C GLY A 462 5.00 -23.05 14.03
N THR A 463 4.41 -22.24 13.13
CA THR A 463 4.66 -20.78 13.10
C THR A 463 3.83 -20.08 14.17
N ARG A 464 4.32 -18.95 14.67
CA ARG A 464 3.64 -18.21 15.74
C ARG A 464 2.49 -17.39 15.18
N GLU A 465 1.29 -17.55 15.75
CA GLU A 465 0.19 -16.61 15.51
C GLU A 465 0.53 -15.25 16.12
N PRO A 466 0.41 -14.15 15.34
CA PRO A 466 0.67 -12.80 15.83
C PRO A 466 -0.30 -12.39 16.95
N ASP A 467 0.23 -11.71 17.97
CA ASP A 467 -0.58 -11.19 19.09
C ASP A 467 -1.71 -10.25 18.60
N GLN A 468 -1.48 -9.53 17.50
CA GLN A 468 -2.45 -8.65 16.84
C GLN A 468 -3.70 -9.37 16.31
N ILE A 469 -3.64 -10.71 16.14
CA ILE A 469 -4.79 -11.56 15.80
C ILE A 469 -5.27 -12.30 17.02
N ALA A 470 -4.39 -13.00 17.72
CA ALA A 470 -4.73 -13.89 18.83
C ALA A 470 -5.50 -13.17 19.97
N LYS A 471 -5.21 -11.89 20.23
CA LYS A 471 -5.84 -11.10 21.29
C LYS A 471 -7.18 -10.46 20.92
N LEU A 472 -7.50 -10.34 19.63
CA LEU A 472 -8.70 -9.62 19.18
C LEU A 472 -10.01 -10.10 19.81
N PRO A 473 -10.29 -11.42 19.95
CA PRO A 473 -11.55 -11.88 20.50
C PRO A 473 -11.79 -11.45 21.95
N ALA A 474 -10.71 -11.16 22.71
CA ALA A 474 -10.77 -10.75 24.10
C ALA A 474 -10.72 -9.22 24.29
N MET A 475 -10.48 -8.45 23.21
CA MET A 475 -10.39 -7.00 23.31
C MET A 475 -11.79 -6.36 23.44
N PRO A 476 -11.93 -5.28 24.25
CA PRO A 476 -13.21 -4.59 24.39
C PRO A 476 -13.57 -3.85 23.10
N ILE A 477 -14.84 -3.97 22.68
CA ILE A 477 -15.40 -3.14 21.61
C ILE A 477 -15.50 -1.71 22.12
N ARG A 478 -14.87 -0.77 21.42
CA ARG A 478 -14.82 0.66 21.77
C ARG A 478 -15.72 1.52 20.87
N HIS A 479 -15.95 1.07 19.63
CA HIS A 479 -16.71 1.80 18.63
C HIS A 479 -17.97 1.03 18.26
N THR A 480 -19.13 1.62 18.50
CA THR A 480 -20.45 1.00 18.27
C THR A 480 -21.38 1.88 17.42
N ALA A 481 -20.86 2.99 16.89
CA ALA A 481 -21.65 3.93 16.11
C ALA A 481 -22.06 3.30 14.77
N VAL A 482 -23.34 3.51 14.42
CA VAL A 482 -23.93 3.07 13.15
C VAL A 482 -24.70 4.24 12.56
N CYS A 483 -24.61 4.47 11.25
CA CYS A 483 -25.40 5.50 10.58
C CYS A 483 -26.06 4.97 9.30
N GLU A 484 -27.10 5.65 8.86
CA GLU A 484 -27.66 5.50 7.51
C GLU A 484 -26.68 6.13 6.49
N LYS A 485 -26.67 5.62 5.25
CA LYS A 485 -25.77 6.12 4.21
C LYS A 485 -25.93 7.63 3.90
N ASP A 486 -27.14 8.17 4.09
CA ASP A 486 -27.42 9.58 3.87
C ASP A 486 -27.11 10.47 5.09
N ALA A 487 -26.82 9.87 6.26
CA ALA A 487 -26.50 10.55 7.52
C ALA A 487 -25.00 10.55 7.86
N MET A 488 -24.12 10.15 6.93
CA MET A 488 -22.68 10.03 7.19
C MET A 488 -22.05 11.37 7.59
N ALA A 489 -22.45 12.49 6.97
CA ALA A 489 -21.94 13.83 7.31
C ALA A 489 -22.30 14.22 8.76
N GLU A 490 -23.54 13.99 9.18
CA GLU A 490 -23.99 14.22 10.55
C GLU A 490 -23.23 13.34 11.55
N ALA A 491 -23.01 12.07 11.21
CA ALA A 491 -22.24 11.15 12.04
C ALA A 491 -20.79 11.58 12.23
N VAL A 492 -20.16 12.22 11.24
CA VAL A 492 -18.84 12.85 11.39
C VAL A 492 -18.90 14.00 12.39
N LEU A 493 -19.89 14.91 12.25
CA LEU A 493 -20.04 16.05 13.16
C LEU A 493 -20.29 15.61 14.60
N ASP A 494 -21.02 14.52 14.82
CA ASP A 494 -21.25 13.97 16.15
C ASP A 494 -19.97 13.33 16.75
N ALA A 495 -19.16 12.67 15.93
CA ALA A 495 -17.91 12.08 16.34
C ALA A 495 -16.83 13.12 16.75
N VAL A 496 -17.02 14.39 16.39
CA VAL A 496 -16.06 15.47 16.67
C VAL A 496 -16.51 16.42 17.79
N LYS A 497 -17.70 16.24 18.32
CA LYS A 497 -18.17 16.97 19.52
C LYS A 497 -17.48 16.46 20.77
#